data_212b8efc7b6c98e76f4f6ce3dcef3121
#
_entry.id   212b8efc7b6c98e76f4f6ce3dcef3121
#
_cell.length_a   1.000
_cell.length_b   1.000
_cell.length_c   1.000
_cell.angle_alpha   90.00
_cell.angle_beta   90.00
_cell.angle_gamma   90.00
#
_symmetry.space_group_name_H-M   'P 1'
#
loop_
_entity.id
_entity.type
_entity.pdbx_description
1 polymer ?
#
loop_
_entity_poly.entity_id
_entity_poly.type
_entity_poly.pdbx_seq_one_letter_code
_entity_poly.pdbx_strand_id
1 'polypeptide(L)'
;MPYEKLEISTPKPVLSWANHPLGEKETKMATNVASLPFVFKHVALMPDVHLGKGALVGSVIATKEAIIPAAVGVDIGCFTHDTQIPLVDGKSYAIGELARSKKEFSIYSCTATGRIVAAKATAKLTRNNADLVKVLLDNGEEIKCTPDHQFMLRNGEYREARDLTTGTSLMPFYSKIDKDGYTLVQQNYYRKNQHGYNHKVVDIIPLVEKQDVYCLTVPEYGNFALTAGVFVHNCGMAALKMPFKSHKLEEKLKQIRLDIEAAIPVGFAENKEVEKTVINWQRWADFKELHQGVQRQENKALKQMGSLGGGNHFIEVCVDTENFVWLMLHSGSRGIGNLLAQHHIDTAKDLAKLAEINLTDKDLAYFVTGTKEFAAYWHDLQWAQNYARFNRDVMMNRFKRIVEKHVAGGKSTKPLLEVNCHHNYAEKEVHFGEDVYVTRKGAVRADVEDYGIIPGSMGTKSFIVKGKGNVESYCSCSHGAGRSMSRNQAKNVFTLDDFVRQTEGVECRKNEEFLDEIPGAYKPIEEVMSQQSDLVEVVATLKQVVCVKG
;
A
#
# COMPACT_ATOMS: atom_id res chain seq x y z
N MET A 1 -29.18 14.64 10.40
CA MET A 1 -28.02 14.18 11.19
C MET A 1 -26.86 14.02 10.23
N PRO A 2 -25.64 14.27 10.64
CA PRO A 2 -24.49 14.23 9.73
C PRO A 2 -24.10 12.82 9.27
N TYR A 3 -24.63 11.79 9.91
CA TYR A 3 -24.42 10.38 9.56
C TYR A 3 -25.74 9.61 9.52
N GLU A 4 -25.77 8.49 8.82
CA GLU A 4 -26.86 7.52 8.79
C GLU A 4 -26.50 6.27 9.60
N LYS A 5 -27.45 5.77 10.38
CA LYS A 5 -27.33 4.44 11.00
C LYS A 5 -27.83 3.41 9.98
N LEU A 6 -26.93 2.55 9.53
CA LEU A 6 -27.28 1.55 8.53
C LEU A 6 -28.28 0.53 9.09
N GLU A 7 -29.32 0.22 8.32
CA GLU A 7 -30.32 -0.82 8.65
C GLU A 7 -29.78 -2.23 8.38
N ILE A 8 -28.79 -2.63 9.19
CA ILE A 8 -28.21 -4.00 9.15
C ILE A 8 -28.40 -4.66 10.52
N SER A 9 -28.78 -5.94 10.53
CA SER A 9 -28.98 -6.70 11.77
C SER A 9 -27.64 -7.16 12.34
N THR A 10 -27.05 -6.34 13.23
CA THR A 10 -25.75 -6.60 13.89
C THR A 10 -25.81 -6.26 15.38
N PRO A 11 -25.02 -6.93 16.26
CA PRO A 11 -24.94 -6.61 17.68
C PRO A 11 -24.49 -5.19 17.97
N LYS A 12 -23.67 -4.61 17.08
CA LYS A 12 -23.19 -3.22 17.17
C LYS A 12 -23.66 -2.43 15.95
N PRO A 13 -24.18 -1.22 16.11
CA PRO A 13 -24.60 -0.38 14.99
C PRO A 13 -23.41 -0.01 14.08
N VAL A 14 -23.72 0.31 12.84
CA VAL A 14 -22.78 0.89 11.87
C VAL A 14 -23.27 2.29 11.52
N LEU A 15 -22.47 3.29 11.78
CA LEU A 15 -22.72 4.69 11.46
C LEU A 15 -21.98 5.06 10.17
N SER A 16 -22.65 5.60 9.18
CA SER A 16 -22.08 5.96 7.87
C SER A 16 -22.21 7.44 7.58
N TRP A 17 -21.13 8.09 7.24
CA TRP A 17 -21.09 9.46 6.70
C TRP A 17 -21.18 9.49 5.16
N ALA A 18 -21.16 8.35 4.50
CA ALA A 18 -21.34 8.27 3.05
C ALA A 18 -22.80 8.52 2.66
N ASN A 19 -23.04 9.34 1.63
CA ASN A 19 -24.39 9.63 1.11
C ASN A 19 -24.87 8.63 0.05
N HIS A 20 -24.15 7.55 -0.16
CA HIS A 20 -24.50 6.49 -1.12
C HIS A 20 -24.71 5.16 -0.39
N PRO A 21 -25.65 4.32 -0.83
CA PRO A 21 -25.85 3.02 -0.24
C PRO A 21 -24.62 2.12 -0.45
N LEU A 22 -24.30 1.34 0.55
CA LEU A 22 -23.26 0.32 0.45
C LEU A 22 -23.70 -0.79 -0.49
N GLY A 23 -22.81 -1.24 -1.36
CA GLY A 23 -23.03 -2.43 -2.17
C GLY A 23 -23.13 -3.71 -1.30
N GLU A 24 -23.64 -4.80 -1.83
CA GLU A 24 -23.80 -6.07 -1.10
C GLU A 24 -22.53 -6.58 -0.43
N LYS A 25 -21.40 -6.48 -1.11
CA LYS A 25 -20.08 -6.89 -0.56
C LYS A 25 -19.63 -5.99 0.57
N GLU A 26 -19.86 -4.70 0.44
CA GLU A 26 -19.51 -3.68 1.45
C GLU A 26 -20.38 -3.87 2.69
N THR A 27 -21.69 -4.05 2.52
CA THR A 27 -22.64 -4.36 3.59
C THR A 27 -22.24 -5.62 4.34
N LYS A 28 -21.87 -6.68 3.65
CA LYS A 28 -21.40 -7.92 4.26
C LYS A 28 -20.12 -7.71 5.08
N MET A 29 -19.18 -6.93 4.60
CA MET A 29 -17.94 -6.62 5.33
C MET A 29 -18.22 -5.80 6.59
N ALA A 30 -19.08 -4.78 6.50
CA ALA A 30 -19.52 -3.99 7.64
C ALA A 30 -20.23 -4.85 8.69
N THR A 31 -21.11 -5.75 8.26
CA THR A 31 -21.81 -6.72 9.10
C THR A 31 -20.83 -7.64 9.83
N ASN A 32 -19.85 -8.20 9.15
CA ASN A 32 -18.85 -9.10 9.74
C ASN A 32 -18.05 -8.41 10.84
N VAL A 33 -17.62 -7.18 10.62
CA VAL A 33 -16.87 -6.40 11.62
C VAL A 33 -17.77 -6.03 12.82
N ALA A 34 -18.97 -5.52 12.59
CA ALA A 34 -19.90 -5.10 13.63
C ALA A 34 -20.47 -6.27 14.45
N SER A 35 -20.29 -7.50 13.99
CA SER A 35 -20.68 -8.74 14.69
C SER A 35 -19.60 -9.27 15.64
N LEU A 36 -18.40 -8.70 15.65
CA LEU A 36 -17.33 -9.12 16.56
C LEU A 36 -17.65 -8.70 18.01
N PRO A 37 -17.47 -9.58 19.00
CA PRO A 37 -17.92 -9.34 20.37
C PRO A 37 -17.16 -8.20 21.08
N PHE A 38 -15.95 -7.92 20.69
CA PHE A 38 -15.06 -6.91 21.28
C PHE A 38 -15.09 -5.55 20.58
N VAL A 39 -15.91 -5.38 19.54
CA VAL A 39 -16.15 -4.05 18.95
C VAL A 39 -16.85 -3.18 19.98
N PHE A 40 -16.29 -2.00 20.22
CA PHE A 40 -16.80 -1.04 21.17
C PHE A 40 -17.88 -0.17 20.53
N LYS A 41 -19.00 -0.01 21.21
CA LYS A 41 -20.20 0.77 20.81
C LYS A 41 -20.66 0.58 19.36
N HIS A 42 -19.91 0.99 18.35
CA HIS A 42 -20.30 0.97 16.94
C HIS A 42 -19.08 0.90 16.00
N VAL A 43 -19.31 0.74 14.72
CA VAL A 43 -18.34 0.92 13.65
C VAL A 43 -18.66 2.22 12.92
N ALA A 44 -17.66 3.07 12.66
CA ALA A 44 -17.86 4.29 11.89
C ALA A 44 -17.29 4.15 10.46
N LEU A 45 -18.04 4.58 9.46
CA LEU A 45 -17.65 4.55 8.04
C LEU A 45 -17.58 5.96 7.49
N MET A 46 -16.38 6.36 7.05
CA MET A 46 -16.12 7.69 6.50
C MET A 46 -16.71 7.86 5.08
N PRO A 47 -16.92 9.09 4.60
CA PRO A 47 -17.50 9.37 3.28
C PRO A 47 -16.83 8.68 2.09
N ASP A 48 -15.54 8.46 2.17
CA ASP A 48 -14.72 7.83 1.14
C ASP A 48 -14.74 6.29 1.16
N VAL A 49 -15.60 5.70 1.99
CA VAL A 49 -15.70 4.23 2.18
C VAL A 49 -15.81 3.44 0.89
N HIS A 50 -15.04 2.36 0.79
CA HIS A 50 -15.01 1.43 -0.34
C HIS A 50 -14.44 0.07 0.05
N LEU A 51 -14.48 -0.92 -0.84
CA LEU A 51 -14.05 -2.28 -0.58
C LEU A 51 -12.59 -2.37 -0.13
N GLY A 52 -12.33 -3.16 0.91
CA GLY A 52 -11.02 -3.50 1.45
C GLY A 52 -10.87 -5.00 1.74
N LYS A 53 -9.83 -5.40 2.45
CA LYS A 53 -9.59 -6.78 2.92
C LYS A 53 -9.87 -6.86 4.43
N GLY A 54 -10.72 -7.79 4.87
CA GLY A 54 -11.14 -7.96 6.26
C GLY A 54 -12.06 -6.84 6.75
N ALA A 55 -11.71 -5.58 6.53
CA ALA A 55 -12.56 -4.42 6.82
C ALA A 55 -12.58 -3.44 5.64
N LEU A 56 -13.61 -2.63 5.52
CA LEU A 56 -13.73 -1.58 4.51
C LEU A 56 -12.61 -0.55 4.65
N VAL A 57 -12.10 -0.02 3.55
CA VAL A 57 -11.29 1.21 3.55
C VAL A 57 -12.22 2.38 3.81
N GLY A 58 -11.86 3.33 4.66
CA GLY A 58 -12.74 4.33 5.20
C GLY A 58 -13.43 3.89 6.50
N SER A 59 -13.03 2.74 7.12
CA SER A 59 -13.59 2.31 8.39
C SER A 59 -12.74 2.69 9.60
N VAL A 60 -13.43 3.04 10.68
CA VAL A 60 -12.89 3.25 12.02
C VAL A 60 -13.51 2.24 12.97
N ILE A 61 -12.68 1.43 13.59
CA ILE A 61 -13.08 0.29 14.42
C ILE A 61 -12.43 0.45 15.78
N ALA A 62 -13.21 0.85 16.78
CA ALA A 62 -12.79 0.82 18.18
C ALA A 62 -13.04 -0.55 18.78
N THR A 63 -12.07 -1.09 19.51
CA THR A 63 -12.15 -2.42 20.12
C THR A 63 -11.70 -2.38 21.58
N LYS A 64 -12.30 -3.21 22.43
CA LYS A 64 -11.87 -3.47 23.80
C LYS A 64 -11.13 -4.81 23.87
N GLU A 65 -10.00 -4.79 24.53
CA GLU A 65 -9.21 -6.00 24.84
C GLU A 65 -8.78 -6.86 23.63
N ALA A 66 -8.91 -6.34 22.40
CA ALA A 66 -8.51 -7.06 21.20
C ALA A 66 -8.09 -6.11 20.07
N ILE A 67 -7.29 -6.61 19.14
CA ILE A 67 -6.90 -5.89 17.92
C ILE A 67 -6.91 -6.83 16.71
N ILE A 68 -7.34 -6.33 15.56
CA ILE A 68 -7.48 -7.08 14.30
C ILE A 68 -6.35 -6.67 13.35
N PRO A 69 -5.28 -7.47 13.17
CA PRO A 69 -4.14 -7.08 12.34
C PRO A 69 -4.50 -6.77 10.88
N ALA A 70 -5.39 -7.52 10.28
CA ALA A 70 -5.81 -7.28 8.88
C ALA A 70 -6.67 -6.02 8.71
N ALA A 71 -7.29 -5.51 9.77
CA ALA A 71 -8.03 -4.25 9.73
C ALA A 71 -7.12 -3.01 9.66
N VAL A 72 -5.84 -3.14 9.98
CA VAL A 72 -4.84 -2.06 9.84
C VAL A 72 -4.35 -1.89 8.39
N GLY A 73 -4.55 -2.88 7.53
CA GLY A 73 -4.29 -2.84 6.09
C GLY A 73 -2.99 -3.56 5.66
N VAL A 74 -3.12 -4.46 4.67
CA VAL A 74 -2.00 -5.14 3.99
C VAL A 74 -2.39 -5.46 2.55
N ASP A 75 -1.55 -5.12 1.57
CA ASP A 75 -1.71 -5.53 0.17
C ASP A 75 -0.81 -6.72 -0.15
N ILE A 76 -1.41 -7.87 -0.54
CA ILE A 76 -0.68 -9.08 -0.93
C ILE A 76 -1.44 -9.86 -2.01
N GLY A 77 -0.80 -10.04 -3.16
CA GLY A 77 -1.24 -10.96 -4.21
C GLY A 77 -0.77 -12.42 -3.99
N CYS A 78 -1.49 -13.43 -4.50
CA CYS A 78 -1.29 -14.87 -4.21
C CYS A 78 -1.51 -15.77 -5.43
N PHE A 79 -1.01 -17.02 -5.40
CA PHE A 79 -1.05 -18.03 -6.47
C PHE A 79 -1.89 -19.25 -6.13
N THR A 80 -2.37 -19.98 -7.15
CA THR A 80 -3.07 -21.26 -6.95
C THR A 80 -2.13 -22.37 -6.48
N HIS A 81 -2.71 -23.39 -5.83
CA HIS A 81 -2.00 -24.54 -5.22
C HIS A 81 -0.97 -25.21 -6.13
N ASP A 82 -1.26 -25.32 -7.41
CA ASP A 82 -0.51 -26.02 -8.44
C ASP A 82 0.66 -25.20 -9.02
N THR A 83 0.77 -23.93 -8.67
CA THR A 83 1.86 -23.05 -9.14
C THR A 83 3.23 -23.61 -8.74
N GLN A 84 4.07 -23.87 -9.74
CA GLN A 84 5.37 -24.51 -9.56
C GLN A 84 6.45 -23.53 -9.15
N ILE A 85 7.15 -23.84 -8.07
CA ILE A 85 8.26 -23.07 -7.50
C ILE A 85 9.57 -23.84 -7.69
N PRO A 86 10.52 -23.30 -8.44
CA PRO A 86 11.84 -23.91 -8.63
C PRO A 86 12.70 -23.70 -7.39
N LEU A 87 13.18 -24.76 -6.76
CA LEU A 87 14.08 -24.71 -5.63
C LEU A 87 15.55 -24.83 -6.07
N VAL A 88 16.44 -24.37 -5.20
CA VAL A 88 17.90 -24.40 -5.43
C VAL A 88 18.45 -25.84 -5.44
N ASP A 89 17.70 -26.80 -4.93
CA ASP A 89 18.02 -28.23 -5.02
C ASP A 89 17.85 -28.81 -6.44
N GLY A 90 17.41 -27.97 -7.38
CA GLY A 90 17.23 -28.30 -8.78
C GLY A 90 15.85 -28.89 -9.13
N LYS A 91 14.96 -29.06 -8.17
CA LYS A 91 13.60 -29.57 -8.37
C LYS A 91 12.55 -28.45 -8.28
N SER A 92 11.39 -28.66 -8.88
CA SER A 92 10.24 -27.79 -8.74
C SER A 92 9.15 -28.49 -7.93
N TYR A 93 8.48 -27.72 -7.08
CA TYR A 93 7.39 -28.20 -6.20
C TYR A 93 6.18 -27.29 -6.32
N ALA A 94 4.99 -27.84 -6.24
CA ALA A 94 3.77 -27.04 -6.16
C ALA A 94 3.77 -26.19 -4.87
N ILE A 95 3.41 -24.91 -4.97
CA ILE A 95 3.43 -23.99 -3.82
C ILE A 95 2.56 -24.48 -2.66
N GLY A 96 1.46 -25.18 -2.94
CA GLY A 96 0.61 -25.78 -1.94
C GLY A 96 1.23 -26.99 -1.24
N GLU A 97 2.13 -27.73 -1.88
CA GLU A 97 2.92 -28.80 -1.24
C GLU A 97 3.99 -28.24 -0.32
N LEU A 98 4.67 -27.19 -0.76
CA LEU A 98 5.62 -26.45 0.05
C LEU A 98 4.96 -25.86 1.29
N ALA A 99 3.75 -25.33 1.17
CA ALA A 99 2.97 -24.78 2.29
C ALA A 99 2.56 -25.86 3.30
N ARG A 100 2.22 -27.08 2.84
CA ARG A 100 1.91 -28.22 3.72
C ARG A 100 3.12 -28.74 4.47
N SER A 101 4.31 -28.65 3.89
CA SER A 101 5.55 -29.12 4.51
C SER A 101 5.94 -28.32 5.77
N LYS A 102 5.50 -27.06 5.87
CA LYS A 102 5.85 -26.08 6.94
C LYS A 102 7.36 -25.92 7.18
N LYS A 103 8.20 -26.28 6.22
CA LYS A 103 9.66 -26.20 6.32
C LYS A 103 10.18 -24.99 5.56
N GLU A 104 11.32 -24.46 5.98
CA GLU A 104 12.11 -23.52 5.21
C GLU A 104 12.83 -24.24 4.07
N PHE A 105 12.88 -23.63 2.90
CA PHE A 105 13.54 -24.17 1.72
C PHE A 105 14.27 -23.04 0.96
N SER A 106 15.16 -23.40 0.06
CA SER A 106 15.93 -22.42 -0.73
C SER A 106 15.37 -22.31 -2.14
N ILE A 107 15.05 -21.10 -2.55
CA ILE A 107 14.47 -20.76 -3.85
C ILE A 107 15.39 -19.86 -4.67
N TYR A 108 15.03 -19.64 -5.92
CA TYR A 108 15.62 -18.59 -6.75
C TYR A 108 14.85 -17.29 -6.57
N SER A 109 15.58 -16.23 -6.31
CA SER A 109 15.13 -14.86 -6.25
C SER A 109 15.94 -13.98 -7.18
N CYS A 110 15.63 -12.72 -7.34
CA CYS A 110 16.46 -11.81 -8.12
C CYS A 110 16.64 -10.44 -7.48
N THR A 111 17.79 -9.83 -7.76
CA THR A 111 18.05 -8.42 -7.42
C THR A 111 17.26 -7.49 -8.35
N ALA A 112 17.10 -6.22 -8.00
CA ALA A 112 16.46 -5.20 -8.85
C ALA A 112 17.10 -5.07 -10.25
N THR A 113 18.36 -5.47 -10.39
CA THR A 113 19.07 -5.50 -11.68
C THR A 113 18.88 -6.79 -12.46
N GLY A 114 18.03 -7.71 -11.97
CA GLY A 114 17.74 -8.99 -12.62
C GLY A 114 18.82 -10.07 -12.43
N ARG A 115 19.75 -9.90 -11.48
CA ARG A 115 20.71 -10.96 -11.12
C ARG A 115 20.01 -12.02 -10.28
N ILE A 116 20.03 -13.27 -10.72
CA ILE A 116 19.46 -14.40 -9.99
C ILE A 116 20.35 -14.78 -8.81
N VAL A 117 19.72 -14.98 -7.65
CA VAL A 117 20.35 -15.30 -6.37
C VAL A 117 19.57 -16.40 -5.66
N ALA A 118 20.22 -17.14 -4.78
CA ALA A 118 19.55 -18.09 -3.90
C ALA A 118 19.02 -17.33 -2.67
N ALA A 119 17.78 -17.63 -2.24
CA ALA A 119 17.14 -17.05 -1.07
C ALA A 119 16.40 -18.11 -0.26
N LYS A 120 16.27 -17.87 1.05
CA LYS A 120 15.45 -18.71 1.92
C LYS A 120 13.98 -18.28 1.84
N ALA A 121 13.07 -19.24 1.86
CA ALA A 121 11.63 -19.00 1.79
C ALA A 121 10.82 -20.02 2.60
N THR A 122 9.64 -19.58 3.01
CA THR A 122 8.56 -20.44 3.53
C THR A 122 7.31 -20.23 2.70
N ALA A 123 6.50 -21.28 2.51
CA ALA A 123 5.23 -21.21 1.79
C ALA A 123 4.04 -21.35 2.73
N LYS A 124 2.93 -20.70 2.41
CA LYS A 124 1.69 -20.77 3.19
C LYS A 124 0.43 -20.55 2.34
N LEU A 125 -0.69 -21.07 2.82
CA LEU A 125 -2.02 -20.71 2.34
C LEU A 125 -2.33 -19.28 2.78
N THR A 126 -2.75 -18.42 1.87
CA THR A 126 -2.97 -16.99 2.13
C THR A 126 -4.42 -16.55 2.01
N ARG A 127 -5.17 -17.12 1.07
CA ARG A 127 -6.62 -16.88 0.91
C ARG A 127 -7.33 -18.15 0.50
N ASN A 128 -8.55 -18.34 1.04
CA ASN A 128 -9.45 -19.39 0.58
C ASN A 128 -10.42 -18.82 -0.45
N ASN A 129 -10.77 -19.60 -1.45
CA ASN A 129 -11.80 -19.29 -2.44
C ASN A 129 -11.64 -17.90 -3.10
N ALA A 130 -10.41 -17.54 -3.49
CA ALA A 130 -10.07 -16.24 -4.07
C ALA A 130 -10.46 -16.15 -5.55
N ASP A 131 -10.79 -14.93 -6.00
CA ASP A 131 -10.92 -14.58 -7.42
C ASP A 131 -9.56 -14.75 -8.11
N LEU A 132 -9.56 -15.27 -9.33
CA LEU A 132 -8.36 -15.61 -10.07
C LEU A 132 -8.32 -14.97 -11.45
N VAL A 133 -7.11 -14.69 -11.90
CA VAL A 133 -6.79 -14.41 -13.30
C VAL A 133 -5.73 -15.40 -13.77
N LYS A 134 -5.78 -15.70 -15.04
CA LYS A 134 -4.77 -16.50 -15.73
C LYS A 134 -3.93 -15.57 -16.60
N VAL A 135 -2.65 -15.48 -16.31
CA VAL A 135 -1.67 -14.76 -17.12
C VAL A 135 -1.01 -15.75 -18.07
N LEU A 136 -1.20 -15.55 -19.37
CA LEU A 136 -0.60 -16.38 -20.44
C LEU A 136 0.68 -15.71 -20.93
N LEU A 137 1.76 -16.46 -20.99
CA LEU A 137 3.07 -15.99 -21.45
C LEU A 137 3.39 -16.47 -22.87
N ASP A 138 4.31 -15.80 -23.56
CA ASP A 138 4.75 -16.09 -24.93
C ASP A 138 5.49 -17.43 -25.08
N ASN A 139 5.91 -18.04 -23.99
CA ASN A 139 6.46 -19.39 -23.95
C ASN A 139 5.39 -20.48 -23.79
N GLY A 140 4.11 -20.09 -23.72
CA GLY A 140 2.97 -20.99 -23.54
C GLY A 140 2.69 -21.37 -22.09
N GLU A 141 3.45 -20.86 -21.12
CA GLU A 141 3.21 -21.07 -19.69
C GLU A 141 2.02 -20.24 -19.21
N GLU A 142 1.21 -20.83 -18.33
CA GLU A 142 0.04 -20.23 -17.71
C GLU A 142 0.27 -20.04 -16.20
N ILE A 143 0.03 -18.84 -15.70
CA ILE A 143 0.13 -18.52 -14.27
C ILE A 143 -1.26 -18.17 -13.76
N LYS A 144 -1.80 -18.98 -12.87
CA LYS A 144 -3.04 -18.68 -12.17
C LYS A 144 -2.73 -18.01 -10.82
N CYS A 145 -3.20 -16.78 -10.68
CA CYS A 145 -2.94 -15.97 -9.48
C CYS A 145 -4.12 -15.06 -9.17
N THR A 146 -4.10 -14.42 -8.02
CA THR A 146 -5.08 -13.37 -7.72
C THR A 146 -4.85 -12.13 -8.58
N PRO A 147 -5.90 -11.35 -8.92
CA PRO A 147 -5.78 -10.16 -9.77
C PRO A 147 -4.80 -9.10 -9.25
N ASP A 148 -4.62 -9.02 -7.94
CA ASP A 148 -3.73 -8.11 -7.23
C ASP A 148 -2.28 -8.62 -7.07
N HIS A 149 -1.95 -9.75 -7.70
CA HIS A 149 -0.62 -10.30 -7.61
C HIS A 149 0.41 -9.48 -8.40
N GLN A 150 1.50 -9.09 -7.73
CA GLN A 150 2.54 -8.21 -8.29
C GLN A 150 3.60 -8.98 -9.10
N PHE A 151 3.67 -8.73 -10.39
CA PHE A 151 4.66 -9.29 -11.31
C PHE A 151 5.82 -8.31 -11.53
N MET A 152 7.05 -8.78 -11.42
CA MET A 152 8.21 -7.96 -11.71
C MET A 152 8.42 -7.81 -13.23
N LEU A 153 8.44 -6.57 -13.69
CA LEU A 153 8.71 -6.24 -15.09
C LEU A 153 10.20 -6.32 -15.41
N ARG A 154 10.53 -6.35 -16.69
CA ARG A 154 11.92 -6.40 -17.19
C ARG A 154 12.81 -5.25 -16.71
N ASN A 155 12.24 -4.11 -16.44
CA ASN A 155 12.92 -2.92 -15.94
C ASN A 155 13.11 -2.90 -14.41
N GLY A 156 12.65 -3.94 -13.70
CA GLY A 156 12.70 -4.06 -12.25
C GLY A 156 11.50 -3.47 -11.52
N GLU A 157 10.54 -2.88 -12.22
CA GLU A 157 9.26 -2.43 -11.66
C GLU A 157 8.32 -3.61 -11.41
N TYR A 158 7.25 -3.35 -10.64
CA TYR A 158 6.22 -4.35 -10.38
C TYR A 158 4.86 -3.86 -10.87
N ARG A 159 4.04 -4.79 -11.36
CA ARG A 159 2.68 -4.54 -11.84
C ARG A 159 1.74 -5.65 -11.42
N GLU A 160 0.52 -5.28 -11.01
CA GLU A 160 -0.50 -6.27 -10.63
C GLU A 160 -0.91 -7.12 -11.85
N ALA A 161 -1.25 -8.38 -11.60
CA ALA A 161 -1.65 -9.33 -12.66
C ALA A 161 -2.77 -8.77 -13.53
N ARG A 162 -3.74 -8.09 -12.91
CA ARG A 162 -4.88 -7.46 -13.61
C ARG A 162 -4.48 -6.27 -14.47
N ASP A 163 -3.32 -5.67 -14.22
CA ASP A 163 -2.84 -4.46 -14.90
C ASP A 163 -1.77 -4.76 -15.96
N LEU A 164 -1.45 -6.02 -16.15
CA LEU A 164 -0.59 -6.48 -17.24
C LEU A 164 -1.36 -6.34 -18.57
N THR A 165 -0.66 -6.03 -19.63
CA THR A 165 -1.21 -5.93 -20.99
C THR A 165 -0.43 -6.83 -21.95
N THR A 166 -1.06 -7.21 -23.05
CA THR A 166 -0.38 -7.97 -24.13
C THR A 166 0.90 -7.25 -24.56
N GLY A 167 2.00 -7.97 -24.61
CA GLY A 167 3.32 -7.42 -24.92
C GLY A 167 4.11 -6.92 -23.72
N THR A 168 3.53 -6.83 -22.50
CA THR A 168 4.25 -6.48 -21.28
C THR A 168 5.40 -7.44 -21.04
N SER A 169 6.62 -6.95 -20.93
CA SER A 169 7.85 -7.74 -20.75
C SER A 169 8.12 -7.94 -19.26
N LEU A 170 8.11 -9.19 -18.81
CA LEU A 170 8.37 -9.55 -17.41
C LEU A 170 9.84 -9.83 -17.15
N MET A 171 10.29 -9.72 -15.90
CA MET A 171 11.65 -10.08 -15.49
C MET A 171 11.83 -11.58 -15.62
N PRO A 172 12.71 -12.06 -16.51
CA PRO A 172 12.79 -13.46 -16.83
C PRO A 172 13.63 -14.25 -15.84
N PHE A 173 13.15 -15.43 -15.51
CA PHE A 173 13.91 -16.47 -14.82
C PHE A 173 14.31 -17.53 -15.84
N TYR A 174 15.55 -17.54 -16.26
CA TYR A 174 16.07 -18.50 -17.23
C TYR A 174 16.49 -19.79 -16.55
N SER A 175 15.75 -20.83 -16.76
CA SER A 175 16.11 -22.18 -16.33
C SER A 175 15.89 -23.18 -17.47
N LYS A 176 16.67 -24.22 -17.48
CA LYS A 176 16.41 -25.42 -18.29
C LYS A 176 16.24 -26.59 -17.35
N ILE A 177 15.28 -27.42 -17.63
CA ILE A 177 15.14 -28.71 -16.97
C ILE A 177 16.02 -29.69 -17.73
N ASP A 178 16.95 -30.35 -17.04
CA ASP A 178 17.78 -31.39 -17.65
C ASP A 178 17.01 -32.71 -17.79
N LYS A 179 17.66 -33.70 -18.39
CA LYS A 179 17.07 -35.01 -18.63
C LYS A 179 16.68 -35.80 -17.37
N ASP A 180 17.21 -35.39 -16.22
CA ASP A 180 16.98 -36.01 -14.91
C ASP A 180 15.97 -35.19 -14.06
N GLY A 181 15.36 -34.10 -14.62
CA GLY A 181 14.36 -33.27 -13.99
C GLY A 181 14.92 -32.15 -13.10
N TYR A 182 16.22 -31.85 -13.17
CA TYR A 182 16.85 -30.77 -12.40
C TYR A 182 16.82 -29.44 -13.14
N THR A 183 16.55 -28.39 -12.41
CA THR A 183 16.54 -27.01 -12.92
C THR A 183 17.94 -26.43 -13.00
N LEU A 184 18.47 -26.26 -14.19
CA LEU A 184 19.75 -25.60 -14.46
C LEU A 184 19.55 -24.11 -14.69
N VAL A 185 20.06 -23.26 -13.80
CA VAL A 185 19.99 -21.80 -13.92
C VAL A 185 21.12 -21.25 -14.78
N GLN A 186 20.78 -20.54 -15.84
CA GLN A 186 21.77 -19.90 -16.72
C GLN A 186 22.09 -18.49 -16.22
N GLN A 187 23.17 -18.32 -15.43
CA GLN A 187 23.63 -17.01 -14.93
C GLN A 187 24.28 -16.10 -15.99
N ASN A 188 24.56 -16.56 -17.20
CA ASN A 188 25.43 -15.88 -18.16
C ASN A 188 24.75 -15.33 -19.41
N TYR A 189 23.47 -15.05 -19.43
CA TYR A 189 22.80 -14.57 -20.64
C TYR A 189 22.84 -13.03 -20.83
N TYR A 190 23.62 -12.30 -20.06
CA TYR A 190 23.81 -10.85 -20.19
C TYR A 190 24.90 -10.43 -21.20
N ARG A 191 25.42 -11.34 -22.00
CA ARG A 191 26.34 -10.94 -23.08
C ARG A 191 25.57 -10.60 -24.35
N LYS A 192 25.52 -9.30 -24.65
CA LYS A 192 25.43 -8.67 -25.99
C LYS A 192 25.09 -9.58 -27.17
N ASN A 193 23.89 -10.09 -27.28
CA ASN A 193 23.36 -10.48 -28.58
C ASN A 193 21.83 -10.41 -28.60
N GLN A 194 21.34 -9.68 -29.43
CA GLN A 194 20.15 -9.15 -30.04
C GLN A 194 18.83 -9.97 -30.03
N HIS A 195 18.71 -11.11 -29.36
CA HIS A 195 17.49 -11.89 -29.27
C HIS A 195 17.34 -12.58 -27.90
N GLY A 196 17.48 -11.83 -26.84
CA GLY A 196 17.14 -12.29 -25.49
C GLY A 196 15.64 -12.54 -25.39
N TYR A 197 15.23 -13.78 -25.16
CA TYR A 197 13.85 -14.14 -24.83
C TYR A 197 13.45 -13.39 -23.55
N ASN A 198 12.65 -12.36 -23.71
CA ASN A 198 11.89 -11.76 -22.64
C ASN A 198 10.54 -12.47 -22.58
N HIS A 199 10.16 -13.02 -21.44
CA HIS A 199 8.80 -13.49 -21.27
C HIS A 199 7.84 -12.32 -21.41
N LYS A 200 7.00 -12.36 -22.42
CA LYS A 200 5.97 -11.35 -22.67
C LYS A 200 4.61 -11.91 -22.32
N VAL A 201 3.79 -11.10 -21.72
CA VAL A 201 2.38 -11.40 -21.53
C VAL A 201 1.68 -11.48 -22.89
N VAL A 202 0.97 -12.54 -23.13
CA VAL A 202 0.15 -12.75 -24.33
C VAL A 202 -1.30 -12.37 -24.05
N ASP A 203 -1.84 -12.75 -22.88
CA ASP A 203 -3.21 -12.45 -22.48
C ASP A 203 -3.40 -12.55 -20.96
N ILE A 204 -4.43 -11.88 -20.44
CA ILE A 204 -4.88 -11.96 -19.04
C ILE A 204 -6.37 -12.32 -19.04
N ILE A 205 -6.69 -13.50 -18.60
CA ILE A 205 -8.03 -14.08 -18.67
C ILE A 205 -8.62 -14.19 -17.26
N PRO A 206 -9.68 -13.44 -16.90
CA PRO A 206 -10.41 -13.66 -15.66
C PRO A 206 -10.99 -15.08 -15.61
N LEU A 207 -10.80 -15.76 -14.49
CA LEU A 207 -11.33 -17.11 -14.28
C LEU A 207 -12.64 -17.04 -13.49
N VAL A 208 -13.64 -17.81 -13.90
CA VAL A 208 -14.93 -17.94 -13.18
C VAL A 208 -14.77 -18.77 -11.91
N GLU A 209 -13.87 -19.74 -11.93
CA GLU A 209 -13.55 -20.57 -10.79
C GLU A 209 -12.75 -19.81 -9.73
N LYS A 210 -13.09 -20.05 -8.47
CA LYS A 210 -12.33 -19.56 -7.32
C LYS A 210 -11.59 -20.72 -6.67
N GLN A 211 -10.38 -20.47 -6.20
CA GLN A 211 -9.54 -21.50 -5.57
C GLN A 211 -8.82 -20.95 -4.33
N ASP A 212 -8.35 -21.85 -3.50
CA ASP A 212 -7.43 -21.53 -2.43
C ASP A 212 -6.08 -21.10 -3.01
N VAL A 213 -5.52 -20.01 -2.49
CA VAL A 213 -4.29 -19.42 -3.02
C VAL A 213 -3.19 -19.31 -1.97
N TYR A 214 -1.97 -19.41 -2.41
CA TYR A 214 -0.75 -19.54 -1.62
C TYR A 214 0.28 -18.48 -2.01
N CYS A 215 1.13 -18.10 -1.07
CA CYS A 215 2.27 -17.23 -1.33
C CYS A 215 3.54 -17.69 -0.62
N LEU A 216 4.69 -17.27 -1.12
CA LEU A 216 5.97 -17.42 -0.43
C LEU A 216 6.30 -16.16 0.37
N THR A 217 6.84 -16.36 1.55
CA THR A 217 7.57 -15.32 2.28
C THR A 217 9.06 -15.49 1.97
N VAL A 218 9.66 -14.49 1.34
CA VAL A 218 11.08 -14.47 0.93
C VAL A 218 11.76 -13.30 1.63
N PRO A 219 12.32 -13.48 2.82
CA PRO A 219 12.79 -12.39 3.67
C PRO A 219 13.87 -11.52 3.05
N GLU A 220 14.76 -12.08 2.25
CA GLU A 220 15.97 -11.39 1.77
C GLU A 220 15.74 -10.50 0.53
N TYR A 221 14.82 -10.88 -0.37
CA TYR A 221 14.62 -10.19 -1.66
C TYR A 221 13.17 -9.74 -1.91
N GLY A 222 12.22 -10.16 -1.08
CA GLY A 222 10.79 -9.84 -1.23
C GLY A 222 10.16 -10.29 -2.55
N ASN A 223 10.87 -11.13 -3.29
CA ASN A 223 10.43 -11.67 -4.56
C ASN A 223 10.95 -13.10 -4.78
N PHE A 224 10.32 -13.81 -5.66
CA PHE A 224 10.69 -15.18 -5.98
C PHE A 224 10.37 -15.53 -7.43
N ALA A 225 11.15 -16.46 -7.97
CA ALA A 225 10.92 -17.01 -9.29
C ALA A 225 9.78 -18.03 -9.27
N LEU A 226 8.93 -17.94 -10.26
CA LEU A 226 8.06 -19.04 -10.66
C LEU A 226 8.75 -19.85 -11.74
N THR A 227 8.41 -21.08 -11.87
CA THR A 227 8.84 -21.89 -13.02
C THR A 227 8.43 -21.22 -14.34
N ALA A 228 7.32 -20.48 -14.32
CA ALA A 228 6.86 -19.63 -15.41
C ALA A 228 7.66 -18.33 -15.60
N GLY A 229 8.54 -17.95 -14.68
CA GLY A 229 9.59 -16.95 -14.87
C GLY A 229 9.37 -15.52 -14.39
N VAL A 230 8.66 -15.19 -13.25
CA VAL A 230 8.32 -13.79 -12.84
C VAL A 230 8.32 -13.48 -11.34
N PHE A 231 8.27 -12.20 -10.93
CA PHE A 231 8.41 -11.65 -9.56
C PHE A 231 7.36 -10.62 -9.11
N VAL A 232 7.40 -10.50 -7.98
CA VAL A 232 6.33 -9.80 -7.23
C VAL A 232 6.52 -8.89 -6.01
N HIS A 233 5.26 -6.93 -4.48
CA HIS A 233 5.18 -5.90 -3.26
C HIS A 233 4.15 -5.24 -2.38
N ASN A 234 3.48 -2.09 -0.39
CA ASN A 234 2.63 -1.15 0.57
C ASN A 234 2.72 0.36 0.97
N CYS A 235 1.75 2.04 2.37
CA CYS A 235 1.38 3.47 2.47
C CYS A 235 1.25 4.39 3.70
N GLY A 236 1.29 6.18 3.76
CA GLY A 236 0.94 7.38 4.60
C GLY A 236 1.23 8.74 3.99
N MET A 237 0.79 10.04 4.69
CA MET A 237 0.89 11.40 4.08
C MET A 237 1.62 12.46 4.92
N ALA A 238 2.27 13.46 4.29
CA ALA A 238 2.82 14.66 4.91
C ALA A 238 2.66 15.91 4.01
N ALA A 239 2.51 17.10 4.60
CA ALA A 239 2.44 18.37 3.87
C ALA A 239 3.15 19.52 4.61
N LEU A 240 3.73 20.46 3.86
CA LEU A 240 4.37 21.69 4.36
C LEU A 240 3.83 22.91 3.63
N LYS A 241 3.33 23.94 4.37
CA LYS A 241 3.06 25.27 3.81
C LYS A 241 4.36 26.09 3.79
N MET A 242 4.80 26.48 2.62
CA MET A 242 6.05 27.21 2.45
C MET A 242 5.86 28.73 2.48
N PRO A 243 6.84 29.53 2.96
CA PRO A 243 6.71 31.00 3.09
C PRO A 243 6.91 31.73 1.76
N PHE A 244 6.58 31.12 0.64
CA PHE A 244 6.68 31.76 -0.67
C PHE A 244 5.47 31.51 -1.56
N LYS A 245 5.24 32.45 -2.49
CA LYS A 245 4.07 32.46 -3.38
C LYS A 245 4.35 31.75 -4.69
N SER A 246 3.29 31.30 -5.37
CA SER A 246 3.28 30.48 -6.56
C SER A 246 4.02 31.09 -7.77
N HIS A 247 4.03 32.43 -7.91
CA HIS A 247 4.73 33.11 -9.01
C HIS A 247 6.23 32.76 -9.08
N LYS A 248 6.83 32.31 -7.98
CA LYS A 248 8.23 31.85 -7.93
C LYS A 248 8.44 30.47 -8.55
N LEU A 249 7.36 29.76 -8.84
CA LEU A 249 7.39 28.43 -9.50
C LEU A 249 7.33 28.52 -11.03
N GLU A 250 6.89 29.66 -11.58
CA GLU A 250 6.73 29.87 -13.02
C GLU A 250 7.98 29.47 -13.79
N GLU A 251 7.78 28.76 -14.91
CA GLU A 251 8.83 28.21 -15.79
C GLU A 251 9.73 27.12 -15.17
N LYS A 252 9.59 26.81 -13.88
CA LYS A 252 10.46 25.85 -13.13
C LYS A 252 9.82 24.50 -12.87
N LEU A 253 8.53 24.36 -13.08
CA LEU A 253 7.74 23.17 -12.68
C LEU A 253 8.33 21.87 -13.24
N LYS A 254 8.70 21.86 -14.51
CA LYS A 254 9.32 20.69 -15.17
C LYS A 254 10.65 20.31 -14.54
N GLN A 255 11.51 21.30 -14.26
CA GLN A 255 12.82 21.04 -13.66
C GLN A 255 12.69 20.56 -12.22
N ILE A 256 11.76 21.14 -11.45
CA ILE A 256 11.42 20.69 -10.09
C ILE A 256 10.98 19.23 -10.11
N ARG A 257 10.10 18.82 -11.03
CA ARG A 257 9.69 17.43 -11.20
C ARG A 257 10.87 16.50 -11.48
N LEU A 258 11.73 16.87 -12.42
CA LEU A 258 12.90 16.08 -12.80
C LEU A 258 13.91 15.94 -11.65
N ASP A 259 14.15 17.01 -10.89
CA ASP A 259 15.06 17.00 -9.73
C ASP A 259 14.48 16.13 -8.58
N ILE A 260 13.14 16.11 -8.38
CA ILE A 260 12.48 15.24 -7.42
C ILE A 260 12.65 13.77 -7.83
N GLU A 261 12.39 13.45 -9.08
CA GLU A 261 12.53 12.10 -9.63
C GLU A 261 13.99 11.59 -9.56
N ALA A 262 14.95 12.47 -9.67
CA ALA A 262 16.38 12.14 -9.57
C ALA A 262 16.84 11.90 -8.11
N ALA A 263 16.25 12.63 -7.14
CA ALA A 263 16.70 12.61 -5.74
C ALA A 263 15.93 11.63 -4.84
N ILE A 264 14.69 11.30 -5.20
CA ILE A 264 13.83 10.41 -4.42
C ILE A 264 13.48 9.18 -5.26
N PRO A 265 14.03 8.02 -4.90
CA PRO A 265 13.70 6.79 -5.60
C PRO A 265 12.20 6.47 -5.54
N VAL A 266 11.60 6.18 -6.69
CA VAL A 266 10.17 5.83 -6.82
C VAL A 266 9.99 4.33 -7.01
N GLY A 267 8.79 3.81 -6.79
CA GLY A 267 8.49 2.40 -6.95
C GLY A 267 9.31 1.53 -5.98
N PHE A 268 10.02 0.58 -6.49
CA PHE A 268 10.88 -0.36 -5.74
C PHE A 268 12.34 0.06 -5.69
N ALA A 269 12.69 1.18 -6.30
CA ALA A 269 14.04 1.71 -6.27
C ALA A 269 14.46 2.03 -4.82
N GLU A 270 15.74 1.83 -4.52
CA GLU A 270 16.36 2.06 -3.22
C GLU A 270 17.44 3.14 -3.33
N ASN A 271 17.74 3.79 -2.22
CA ASN A 271 18.86 4.72 -2.19
C ASN A 271 20.18 3.97 -2.42
N LYS A 272 21.01 4.49 -3.31
CA LYS A 272 22.35 3.94 -3.57
C LYS A 272 23.26 4.11 -2.34
N GLU A 273 23.13 5.24 -1.67
CA GLU A 273 23.83 5.59 -0.44
C GLU A 273 22.81 5.96 0.64
N VAL A 274 23.07 5.55 1.86
CA VAL A 274 22.22 5.81 3.02
C VAL A 274 22.71 7.06 3.73
N GLU A 275 21.85 8.06 3.90
CA GLU A 275 22.19 9.30 4.59
C GLU A 275 22.52 9.06 6.07
N LYS A 276 23.42 9.86 6.64
CA LYS A 276 23.80 9.78 8.07
C LYS A 276 22.59 9.91 9.01
N THR A 277 21.60 10.73 8.65
CA THR A 277 20.35 10.90 9.40
C THR A 277 19.55 9.60 9.48
N VAL A 278 19.56 8.81 8.42
CA VAL A 278 18.91 7.49 8.37
C VAL A 278 19.71 6.47 9.20
N ILE A 279 21.02 6.44 9.05
CA ILE A 279 21.89 5.52 9.82
C ILE A 279 21.77 5.76 11.32
N ASN A 280 21.63 7.03 11.75
CA ASN A 280 21.58 7.46 13.15
C ASN A 280 20.15 7.48 13.72
N TRP A 281 19.14 6.96 13.02
CA TRP A 281 17.79 6.88 13.55
C TRP A 281 17.73 5.93 14.76
N GLN A 282 17.39 6.47 15.92
CA GLN A 282 17.50 5.77 17.22
C GLN A 282 16.73 4.44 17.27
N ARG A 283 15.62 4.32 16.53
CA ARG A 283 14.79 3.10 16.51
C ARG A 283 15.38 1.93 15.72
N TRP A 284 16.56 2.08 15.15
CA TRP A 284 17.32 0.92 14.66
C TRP A 284 17.76 0.00 15.80
N ALA A 285 17.89 0.52 17.02
CA ALA A 285 18.16 -0.31 18.20
C ALA A 285 17.06 -1.36 18.44
N ASP A 286 15.80 -0.97 18.22
CA ASP A 286 14.60 -1.83 18.38
C ASP A 286 14.47 -2.89 17.27
N PHE A 287 15.20 -2.76 16.16
CA PHE A 287 15.08 -3.63 14.98
C PHE A 287 15.33 -5.12 15.28
N LYS A 288 16.19 -5.40 16.22
CA LYS A 288 16.53 -6.77 16.65
C LYS A 288 15.43 -7.41 17.52
N GLU A 289 14.54 -6.59 18.06
CA GLU A 289 13.40 -7.02 18.88
C GLU A 289 12.15 -7.30 18.04
N LEU A 290 12.15 -6.85 16.77
CA LEU A 290 11.06 -7.12 15.84
C LEU A 290 10.91 -8.62 15.57
N HIS A 291 9.76 -9.00 15.07
CA HIS A 291 9.46 -10.37 14.68
C HIS A 291 10.62 -11.00 13.89
N GLN A 292 11.09 -12.17 14.34
CA GLN A 292 12.28 -12.83 13.79
C GLN A 292 12.30 -12.98 12.25
N GLY A 293 11.12 -13.02 11.62
CA GLY A 293 10.95 -13.11 10.18
C GLY A 293 11.46 -11.87 9.42
N VAL A 294 11.70 -10.75 10.10
CA VAL A 294 12.16 -9.50 9.46
C VAL A 294 13.57 -9.06 9.86
N GLN A 295 14.17 -9.65 10.87
CA GLN A 295 15.47 -9.22 11.42
C GLN A 295 16.61 -9.20 10.39
N ARG A 296 16.54 -10.01 9.35
CA ARG A 296 17.52 -10.02 8.25
C ARG A 296 17.29 -8.92 7.21
N GLN A 297 16.23 -8.11 7.35
CA GLN A 297 15.87 -7.04 6.40
C GLN A 297 16.44 -5.66 6.77
N GLU A 298 17.22 -5.54 7.82
CA GLU A 298 17.73 -4.26 8.33
C GLU A 298 18.41 -3.42 7.24
N ASN A 299 19.31 -3.99 6.48
CA ASN A 299 20.03 -3.29 5.41
C ASN A 299 19.08 -2.82 4.28
N LYS A 300 18.06 -3.61 3.97
CA LYS A 300 17.05 -3.23 2.99
C LYS A 300 16.16 -2.11 3.52
N ALA A 301 15.73 -2.22 4.75
CA ALA A 301 14.95 -1.19 5.42
C ALA A 301 15.74 0.14 5.49
N LEU A 302 17.05 0.10 5.80
CA LEU A 302 17.95 1.25 5.74
C LEU A 302 17.98 1.91 4.35
N LYS A 303 18.14 1.14 3.30
CA LYS A 303 18.18 1.64 1.92
C LYS A 303 16.84 2.13 1.38
N GLN A 304 15.75 1.59 1.88
CA GLN A 304 14.40 2.00 1.49
C GLN A 304 13.92 3.26 2.23
N MET A 305 14.54 3.63 3.33
CA MET A 305 14.25 4.87 4.05
C MET A 305 14.58 6.09 3.19
N GLY A 306 13.61 6.98 2.98
CA GLY A 306 13.73 8.12 2.07
C GLY A 306 13.41 7.79 0.61
N SER A 307 12.62 6.74 0.34
CA SER A 307 12.11 6.39 -0.99
C SER A 307 10.57 6.37 -1.03
N LEU A 308 9.97 6.72 -2.17
CA LEU A 308 8.53 6.96 -2.28
C LEU A 308 7.68 5.69 -2.23
N GLY A 309 8.03 4.67 -2.95
CA GLY A 309 7.19 3.51 -3.15
C GLY A 309 6.36 3.57 -4.43
N GLY A 310 5.57 2.55 -4.70
CA GLY A 310 4.71 2.43 -5.86
C GLY A 310 3.22 2.51 -5.53
N GLY A 311 2.38 2.40 -6.53
CA GLY A 311 0.92 2.41 -6.40
C GLY A 311 0.34 3.82 -6.26
N ASN A 312 -0.49 4.05 -5.24
CA ASN A 312 -1.09 5.36 -4.96
C ASN A 312 -0.16 6.38 -4.29
N HIS A 313 1.13 6.07 -4.15
CA HIS A 313 2.12 7.00 -3.59
C HIS A 313 2.42 8.16 -4.54
N PHE A 314 2.64 9.34 -3.99
CA PHE A 314 2.91 10.54 -4.78
C PHE A 314 3.71 11.60 -4.00
N ILE A 315 4.35 12.49 -4.74
CA ILE A 315 4.92 13.77 -4.28
C ILE A 315 4.32 14.87 -5.13
N GLU A 316 3.77 15.88 -4.50
CA GLU A 316 3.08 16.98 -5.17
C GLU A 316 3.53 18.36 -4.68
N VAL A 317 3.76 19.27 -5.62
CA VAL A 317 3.77 20.70 -5.34
C VAL A 317 2.37 21.23 -5.60
N CYS A 318 1.80 21.88 -4.60
CA CYS A 318 0.46 22.47 -4.67
C CYS A 318 0.49 23.98 -4.39
N VAL A 319 -0.60 24.64 -4.72
CA VAL A 319 -0.82 26.08 -4.45
C VAL A 319 -2.17 26.24 -3.76
N ASP A 320 -2.24 26.99 -2.65
CA ASP A 320 -3.49 27.29 -1.96
C ASP A 320 -4.21 28.51 -2.57
N THR A 321 -5.41 28.80 -2.08
CA THR A 321 -6.23 29.93 -2.50
C THR A 321 -5.60 31.31 -2.21
N GLU A 322 -4.63 31.36 -1.30
CA GLU A 322 -3.82 32.55 -1.02
C GLU A 322 -2.53 32.61 -1.84
N ASN A 323 -2.35 31.70 -2.80
CA ASN A 323 -1.17 31.53 -3.63
C ASN A 323 0.10 31.11 -2.89
N PHE A 324 0.04 30.56 -1.68
CA PHE A 324 1.21 29.96 -1.03
C PHE A 324 1.50 28.56 -1.62
N VAL A 325 2.77 28.25 -1.71
CA VAL A 325 3.25 26.95 -2.17
C VAL A 325 3.18 25.95 -1.03
N TRP A 326 2.68 24.75 -1.35
CA TRP A 326 2.62 23.60 -0.46
C TRP A 326 3.38 22.43 -1.04
N LEU A 327 4.06 21.71 -0.19
CA LEU A 327 4.75 20.47 -0.52
C LEU A 327 3.97 19.34 0.11
N MET A 328 3.51 18.37 -0.67
CA MET A 328 2.70 17.25 -0.18
C MET A 328 3.25 15.91 -0.66
N LEU A 329 3.26 14.91 0.19
CA LEU A 329 3.70 13.56 -0.17
C LEU A 329 2.87 12.48 0.51
N HIS A 330 2.70 11.37 -0.18
CA HIS A 330 2.04 10.15 0.27
C HIS A 330 2.99 8.96 0.17
N SER A 331 3.33 8.34 1.30
CA SER A 331 4.21 7.15 1.35
C SER A 331 4.07 6.39 2.67
N GLY A 332 4.53 5.17 2.72
CA GLY A 332 4.32 4.27 3.86
C GLY A 332 5.59 3.62 4.42
N SER A 333 5.39 2.54 5.15
CA SER A 333 6.42 1.75 5.84
C SER A 333 7.25 0.88 4.90
N ARG A 334 7.12 1.07 3.61
CA ARG A 334 7.82 0.30 2.58
C ARG A 334 7.63 -1.22 2.79
N GLY A 335 8.49 -2.03 2.21
CA GLY A 335 8.39 -3.49 2.30
C GLY A 335 8.47 -4.07 3.70
N ILE A 336 9.16 -3.40 4.63
CA ILE A 336 9.37 -3.91 5.98
C ILE A 336 8.08 -3.94 6.80
N GLY A 337 7.27 -2.89 6.75
CA GLY A 337 5.99 -2.86 7.49
C GLY A 337 4.97 -3.84 6.95
N ASN A 338 4.98 -4.11 5.64
CA ASN A 338 4.14 -5.13 5.05
C ASN A 338 4.51 -6.54 5.56
N LEU A 339 5.80 -6.84 5.65
CA LEU A 339 6.29 -8.12 6.17
C LEU A 339 5.87 -8.33 7.62
N LEU A 340 6.03 -7.32 8.47
CA LEU A 340 5.61 -7.36 9.87
C LEU A 340 4.10 -7.63 9.99
N ALA A 341 3.29 -6.86 9.28
CA ALA A 341 1.83 -7.00 9.32
C ALA A 341 1.38 -8.40 8.87
N GLN A 342 2.01 -8.96 7.83
CA GLN A 342 1.65 -10.29 7.34
C GLN A 342 2.00 -11.40 8.35
N HIS A 343 3.17 -11.35 8.99
CA HIS A 343 3.53 -12.33 10.01
C HIS A 343 2.52 -12.35 11.17
N HIS A 344 2.06 -11.19 11.58
CA HIS A 344 1.09 -11.09 12.68
C HIS A 344 -0.34 -11.49 12.26
N ILE A 345 -0.77 -11.18 11.03
CA ILE A 345 -2.06 -11.66 10.49
C ILE A 345 -2.11 -13.18 10.44
N ASP A 346 -1.02 -13.80 10.03
CA ASP A 346 -0.95 -15.27 9.96
C ASP A 346 -0.93 -15.88 11.34
N THR A 347 -0.18 -15.31 12.27
CA THR A 347 -0.18 -15.73 13.68
C THR A 347 -1.58 -15.64 14.28
N ALA A 348 -2.31 -14.55 14.03
CA ALA A 348 -3.68 -14.39 14.52
C ALA A 348 -4.63 -15.45 13.94
N LYS A 349 -4.51 -15.78 12.66
CA LYS A 349 -5.30 -16.83 12.01
C LYS A 349 -4.99 -18.22 12.54
N ASP A 350 -3.73 -18.51 12.80
CA ASP A 350 -3.32 -19.80 13.35
C ASP A 350 -3.83 -19.97 14.79
N LEU A 351 -3.79 -18.92 15.60
CA LEU A 351 -4.35 -18.92 16.96
C LEU A 351 -5.88 -19.09 16.95
N ALA A 352 -6.57 -18.36 16.08
CA ALA A 352 -8.02 -18.51 15.95
C ALA A 352 -8.43 -19.93 15.55
N LYS A 353 -7.63 -20.55 14.68
CA LYS A 353 -7.84 -21.95 14.28
C LYS A 353 -7.54 -22.94 15.39
N LEU A 354 -6.46 -22.74 16.16
CA LEU A 354 -6.08 -23.59 17.29
C LEU A 354 -7.11 -23.50 18.44
N ALA A 355 -7.70 -22.32 18.63
CA ALA A 355 -8.74 -22.07 19.62
C ALA A 355 -10.15 -22.39 19.11
N GLU A 356 -10.28 -22.97 17.91
CA GLU A 356 -11.56 -23.31 17.26
C GLU A 356 -12.54 -22.14 17.15
N ILE A 357 -12.06 -20.90 17.08
CA ILE A 357 -12.88 -19.69 16.96
C ILE A 357 -13.50 -19.64 15.56
N ASN A 358 -14.82 -19.72 15.49
CA ASN A 358 -15.57 -19.67 14.24
C ASN A 358 -15.78 -18.20 13.80
N LEU A 359 -14.91 -17.69 12.95
CA LEU A 359 -15.02 -16.35 12.36
C LEU A 359 -15.76 -16.41 11.03
N THR A 360 -16.72 -15.51 10.82
CA THR A 360 -17.45 -15.34 9.54
C THR A 360 -16.52 -14.92 8.40
N ASP A 361 -15.43 -14.24 8.74
CA ASP A 361 -14.33 -13.88 7.86
C ASP A 361 -12.99 -14.13 8.57
N LYS A 362 -12.17 -14.99 8.03
CA LYS A 362 -10.86 -15.36 8.61
C LYS A 362 -9.88 -14.18 8.67
N ASP A 363 -10.07 -13.16 7.83
CA ASP A 363 -9.28 -11.94 7.88
C ASP A 363 -9.62 -11.06 9.09
N LEU A 364 -10.66 -11.42 9.87
CA LEU A 364 -11.00 -10.81 11.15
C LEU A 364 -10.39 -11.52 12.36
N ALA A 365 -9.42 -12.40 12.16
CA ALA A 365 -8.64 -12.99 13.24
C ALA A 365 -7.92 -11.89 14.04
N TYR A 366 -7.87 -12.04 15.36
CA TYR A 366 -7.48 -10.99 16.29
C TYR A 366 -6.54 -11.50 17.40
N PHE A 367 -5.87 -10.57 18.05
CA PHE A 367 -5.10 -10.79 19.27
C PHE A 367 -5.84 -10.20 20.47
N VAL A 368 -5.82 -10.90 21.59
CA VAL A 368 -6.39 -10.47 22.86
C VAL A 368 -5.30 -9.79 23.71
N THR A 369 -5.63 -8.67 24.35
CA THR A 369 -4.71 -7.97 25.26
C THR A 369 -4.22 -8.87 26.40
N GLY A 370 -3.00 -8.62 26.87
CA GLY A 370 -2.35 -9.44 27.89
C GLY A 370 -1.69 -10.73 27.40
N THR A 371 -1.86 -11.07 26.12
CA THR A 371 -1.14 -12.17 25.47
C THR A 371 0.21 -11.71 24.93
N LYS A 372 1.19 -12.61 24.85
CA LYS A 372 2.51 -12.33 24.26
C LYS A 372 2.41 -11.97 22.78
N GLU A 373 1.46 -12.53 22.07
CA GLU A 373 1.22 -12.28 20.67
C GLU A 373 0.64 -10.88 20.44
N PHE A 374 -0.24 -10.41 21.31
CA PHE A 374 -0.69 -9.03 21.30
C PHE A 374 0.47 -8.07 21.54
N ALA A 375 1.28 -8.32 22.55
CA ALA A 375 2.43 -7.47 22.89
C ALA A 375 3.45 -7.40 21.74
N ALA A 376 3.76 -8.52 21.12
CA ALA A 376 4.65 -8.59 19.97
C ALA A 376 4.08 -7.84 18.76
N TYR A 377 2.79 -8.05 18.45
CA TYR A 377 2.14 -7.33 17.36
C TYR A 377 2.12 -5.82 17.59
N TRP A 378 1.76 -5.39 18.80
CA TRP A 378 1.69 -3.98 19.16
C TRP A 378 3.05 -3.28 19.06
N HIS A 379 4.11 -3.92 19.53
CA HIS A 379 5.49 -3.46 19.42
C HIS A 379 5.89 -3.27 17.94
N ASP A 380 5.69 -4.27 17.12
CA ASP A 380 6.08 -4.27 15.71
C ASP A 380 5.25 -3.27 14.90
N LEU A 381 3.97 -3.12 15.22
CA LEU A 381 3.08 -2.13 14.61
C LEU A 381 3.58 -0.70 14.90
N GLN A 382 3.91 -0.41 16.17
CA GLN A 382 4.42 0.89 16.57
C GLN A 382 5.76 1.21 15.89
N TRP A 383 6.61 0.24 15.77
CA TRP A 383 7.87 0.40 15.03
C TRP A 383 7.62 0.72 13.55
N ALA A 384 6.76 -0.02 12.88
CA ALA A 384 6.43 0.17 11.47
C ALA A 384 5.76 1.53 11.20
N GLN A 385 4.92 2.02 12.11
CA GLN A 385 4.30 3.35 12.04
C GLN A 385 5.34 4.47 12.16
N ASN A 386 6.28 4.33 13.08
CA ASN A 386 7.41 5.27 13.25
C ASN A 386 8.36 5.23 12.05
N TYR A 387 8.62 4.06 11.49
CA TYR A 387 9.41 3.92 10.27
C TYR A 387 8.73 4.65 9.10
N ALA A 388 7.42 4.47 8.91
CA ALA A 388 6.67 5.15 7.86
C ALA A 388 6.71 6.68 8.04
N ARG A 389 6.59 7.18 9.27
CA ARG A 389 6.69 8.61 9.57
C ARG A 389 8.07 9.15 9.22
N PHE A 390 9.12 8.52 9.70
CA PHE A 390 10.49 8.95 9.45
C PHE A 390 10.87 8.81 7.96
N ASN A 391 10.34 7.82 7.25
CA ASN A 391 10.49 7.71 5.80
C ASN A 391 9.93 8.96 5.09
N ARG A 392 8.75 9.45 5.51
CA ARG A 392 8.18 10.70 4.98
C ARG A 392 9.02 11.91 5.35
N ASP A 393 9.53 11.99 6.57
CA ASP A 393 10.38 13.10 7.03
C ASP A 393 11.67 13.20 6.21
N VAL A 394 12.34 12.11 5.92
CA VAL A 394 13.55 12.06 5.09
C VAL A 394 13.23 12.53 3.65
N MET A 395 12.16 12.04 3.06
CA MET A 395 11.74 12.46 1.73
C MET A 395 11.32 13.93 1.70
N MET A 396 10.55 14.39 2.68
CA MET A 396 10.09 15.77 2.76
C MET A 396 11.27 16.74 2.86
N ASN A 397 12.30 16.40 3.62
CA ASN A 397 13.52 17.19 3.71
C ASN A 397 14.27 17.29 2.36
N ARG A 398 14.34 16.21 1.62
CA ARG A 398 14.92 16.23 0.24
C ARG A 398 14.06 17.06 -0.68
N PHE A 399 12.77 16.84 -0.67
CA PHE A 399 11.80 17.55 -1.49
C PHE A 399 11.83 19.05 -1.22
N LYS A 400 11.82 19.46 0.03
CA LYS A 400 11.92 20.86 0.46
C LYS A 400 13.19 21.51 -0.07
N ARG A 401 14.35 20.88 0.07
CA ARG A 401 15.64 21.40 -0.45
C ARG A 401 15.61 21.60 -1.96
N ILE A 402 14.97 20.69 -2.70
CA ILE A 402 14.85 20.80 -4.16
C ILE A 402 14.03 22.04 -4.51
N VAL A 403 12.87 22.21 -3.91
CA VAL A 403 12.03 23.38 -4.20
C VAL A 403 12.71 24.66 -3.76
N GLU A 404 13.35 24.72 -2.61
CA GLU A 404 14.13 25.86 -2.11
C GLU A 404 15.30 26.24 -3.04
N LYS A 405 15.95 25.28 -3.63
CA LYS A 405 16.99 25.52 -4.65
C LYS A 405 16.45 26.33 -5.83
N HIS A 406 15.25 25.99 -6.28
CA HIS A 406 14.64 26.66 -7.43
C HIS A 406 13.96 28.01 -7.08
N VAL A 407 13.43 28.14 -5.88
CA VAL A 407 12.54 29.27 -5.50
C VAL A 407 13.21 30.27 -4.58
N ALA A 408 14.15 29.82 -3.74
CA ALA A 408 14.82 30.63 -2.72
C ALA A 408 16.35 30.68 -2.87
N GLY A 409 16.88 30.27 -4.04
CA GLY A 409 18.33 30.22 -4.28
C GLY A 409 19.08 29.29 -3.34
N GLY A 410 18.42 28.24 -2.86
CA GLY A 410 18.99 27.24 -1.96
C GLY A 410 19.02 27.66 -0.48
N LYS A 411 18.48 28.81 -0.13
CA LYS A 411 18.33 29.24 1.28
C LYS A 411 17.25 28.39 1.97
N SER A 412 17.60 27.78 3.09
CA SER A 412 16.64 27.04 3.91
C SER A 412 15.62 27.99 4.53
N THR A 413 14.34 27.64 4.43
CA THR A 413 13.23 28.43 4.95
C THR A 413 12.45 27.61 5.99
N LYS A 414 11.87 28.27 6.99
CA LYS A 414 10.97 27.63 7.96
C LYS A 414 9.57 27.54 7.34
N PRO A 415 8.94 26.36 7.29
CA PRO A 415 7.54 26.23 6.88
C PRO A 415 6.61 27.04 7.80
N LEU A 416 5.50 27.55 7.27
CA LEU A 416 4.47 28.25 8.02
C LEU A 416 3.53 27.26 8.74
N LEU A 417 3.38 26.06 8.20
CA LEU A 417 2.61 24.97 8.79
C LEU A 417 3.20 23.62 8.33
N GLU A 418 3.22 22.65 9.24
CA GLU A 418 3.66 21.27 8.99
C GLU A 418 2.56 20.31 9.42
N VAL A 419 2.21 19.36 8.57
CA VAL A 419 1.21 18.30 8.83
C VAL A 419 1.80 16.96 8.45
N ASN A 420 1.68 15.97 9.34
CA ASN A 420 2.11 14.59 9.10
C ASN A 420 1.11 13.64 9.76
N CYS A 421 0.35 12.90 8.98
CA CYS A 421 -0.72 12.03 9.46
C CYS A 421 -0.64 10.61 8.91
N HIS A 422 -1.06 9.65 9.70
CA HIS A 422 -1.30 8.27 9.32
C HIS A 422 -2.75 8.09 8.88
N HIS A 423 -3.03 7.11 8.05
CA HIS A 423 -4.40 6.75 7.64
C HIS A 423 -4.63 5.22 7.55
N ASN A 424 -3.61 4.44 7.87
CA ASN A 424 -3.68 3.00 8.09
C ASN A 424 -2.85 2.67 9.33
N TYR A 425 -3.48 2.67 10.50
CA TYR A 425 -2.79 2.51 11.78
C TYR A 425 -3.76 2.12 12.90
N ALA A 426 -3.22 1.74 14.05
CA ALA A 426 -3.98 1.57 15.28
C ALA A 426 -3.29 2.29 16.45
N GLU A 427 -4.10 2.86 17.33
CA GLU A 427 -3.64 3.61 18.50
C GLU A 427 -4.54 3.32 19.71
N LYS A 428 -3.98 3.41 20.92
CA LYS A 428 -4.77 3.36 22.16
C LYS A 428 -5.28 4.75 22.46
N GLU A 429 -6.58 4.89 22.56
CA GLU A 429 -7.27 6.18 22.77
C GLU A 429 -8.35 6.04 23.84
N VAL A 430 -8.80 7.18 24.40
CA VAL A 430 -9.96 7.22 25.30
C VAL A 430 -11.17 7.73 24.53
N HIS A 431 -12.21 6.91 24.42
CA HIS A 431 -13.48 7.29 23.82
C HIS A 431 -14.65 6.93 24.72
N PHE A 432 -15.61 7.83 24.88
CA PHE A 432 -16.76 7.67 25.77
C PHE A 432 -16.37 7.29 27.22
N GLY A 433 -15.22 7.78 27.70
CA GLY A 433 -14.68 7.52 29.03
C GLY A 433 -13.99 6.16 29.20
N GLU A 434 -13.73 5.44 28.12
CA GLU A 434 -13.17 4.09 28.14
C GLU A 434 -11.89 3.98 27.30
N ASP A 435 -10.92 3.24 27.79
CA ASP A 435 -9.70 2.87 27.03
C ASP A 435 -10.07 1.90 25.91
N VAL A 436 -9.74 2.24 24.68
CA VAL A 436 -10.02 1.43 23.48
C VAL A 436 -8.84 1.44 22.50
N TYR A 437 -8.73 0.44 21.68
CA TYR A 437 -7.83 0.40 20.55
C TYR A 437 -8.59 0.84 19.30
N VAL A 438 -8.29 2.04 18.79
CA VAL A 438 -8.90 2.57 17.57
C VAL A 438 -8.07 2.17 16.37
N THR A 439 -8.65 1.37 15.51
CA THR A 439 -8.06 0.98 14.21
C THR A 439 -8.64 1.83 13.11
N ARG A 440 -7.82 2.59 12.40
CA ARG A 440 -8.19 3.40 11.23
C ARG A 440 -7.65 2.77 9.96
N LYS A 441 -8.55 2.31 9.12
CA LYS A 441 -8.24 1.76 7.80
C LYS A 441 -8.70 2.72 6.70
N GLY A 442 -7.77 3.46 6.13
CA GLY A 442 -8.14 4.53 5.21
C GLY A 442 -8.97 5.60 5.90
N ALA A 443 -8.57 6.01 7.10
CA ALA A 443 -9.16 7.11 7.85
C ALA A 443 -8.08 7.87 8.64
N VAL A 444 -8.23 9.17 8.78
CA VAL A 444 -7.31 10.09 9.48
C VAL A 444 -7.88 10.47 10.84
N ARG A 445 -7.05 10.59 11.87
CA ARG A 445 -7.46 11.17 13.15
C ARG A 445 -7.81 12.65 12.96
N ALA A 446 -8.92 13.06 13.55
CA ALA A 446 -9.52 14.38 13.44
C ALA A 446 -10.05 14.85 14.80
N ASP A 447 -9.25 14.70 15.85
CA ASP A 447 -9.53 15.26 17.17
C ASP A 447 -9.42 16.79 17.14
N VAL A 448 -9.93 17.45 18.16
CA VAL A 448 -9.81 18.91 18.28
C VAL A 448 -8.35 19.32 18.17
N GLU A 449 -8.06 20.29 17.29
CA GLU A 449 -6.72 20.78 16.95
C GLU A 449 -5.84 19.85 16.07
N ASP A 450 -6.23 18.62 15.80
CA ASP A 450 -5.49 17.74 14.89
C ASP A 450 -5.58 18.23 13.44
N TYR A 451 -4.44 18.30 12.78
CA TYR A 451 -4.40 18.58 11.35
C TYR A 451 -4.37 17.28 10.53
N GLY A 452 -5.14 17.24 9.47
CA GLY A 452 -5.24 16.14 8.53
C GLY A 452 -5.02 16.56 7.08
N ILE A 453 -4.73 15.60 6.23
CA ILE A 453 -4.58 15.78 4.79
C ILE A 453 -5.58 14.88 4.09
N ILE A 454 -6.44 15.47 3.27
CA ILE A 454 -7.45 14.75 2.46
C ILE A 454 -7.15 15.02 0.99
N PRO A 455 -6.34 14.20 0.31
CA PRO A 455 -6.02 14.37 -1.10
C PRO A 455 -7.19 14.00 -2.00
N GLY A 456 -7.36 14.78 -3.04
CA GLY A 456 -8.10 14.37 -4.22
C GLY A 456 -7.26 13.45 -5.11
N SER A 457 -7.66 13.32 -6.36
CA SER A 457 -6.88 12.65 -7.41
C SER A 457 -6.02 13.66 -8.17
N MET A 458 -5.17 13.19 -9.07
CA MET A 458 -4.36 14.08 -9.92
C MET A 458 -5.23 15.07 -10.70
N GLY A 459 -4.97 16.38 -10.55
CA GLY A 459 -5.72 17.44 -11.24
C GLY A 459 -6.99 17.90 -10.52
N THR A 460 -7.39 17.27 -9.41
CA THR A 460 -8.47 17.74 -8.54
C THR A 460 -7.92 18.49 -7.31
N LYS A 461 -8.79 19.05 -6.49
CA LYS A 461 -8.36 19.71 -5.25
C LYS A 461 -7.93 18.71 -4.19
N SER A 462 -7.07 19.16 -3.28
CA SER A 462 -6.74 18.47 -2.03
C SER A 462 -7.00 19.43 -0.87
N PHE A 463 -7.22 18.90 0.33
CA PHE A 463 -7.58 19.72 1.48
C PHE A 463 -6.66 19.47 2.67
N ILE A 464 -6.25 20.57 3.31
CA ILE A 464 -5.70 20.54 4.66
C ILE A 464 -6.87 20.84 5.57
N VAL A 465 -7.07 20.00 6.55
CA VAL A 465 -8.21 20.09 7.47
C VAL A 465 -7.77 20.12 8.92
N LYS A 466 -8.64 20.61 9.78
CA LYS A 466 -8.52 20.59 11.23
C LYS A 466 -9.69 19.79 11.81
N GLY A 467 -9.42 18.88 12.70
CA GLY A 467 -10.43 18.03 13.33
C GLY A 467 -11.36 18.82 14.25
N LYS A 468 -12.60 18.36 14.38
CA LYS A 468 -13.63 18.89 15.28
C LYS A 468 -13.92 18.00 16.49
N GLY A 469 -13.20 16.88 16.64
CA GLY A 469 -13.35 15.98 17.77
C GLY A 469 -14.72 15.28 17.83
N ASN A 470 -15.31 14.93 16.67
CA ASN A 470 -16.60 14.25 16.65
C ASN A 470 -16.49 12.85 17.27
N VAL A 471 -17.15 12.66 18.41
CA VAL A 471 -17.05 11.44 19.21
C VAL A 471 -17.67 10.22 18.52
N GLU A 472 -18.69 10.41 17.67
CA GLU A 472 -19.37 9.32 16.94
C GLU A 472 -18.51 8.77 15.79
N SER A 473 -17.59 9.57 15.26
CA SER A 473 -16.59 9.10 14.30
C SER A 473 -15.31 8.58 14.98
N TYR A 474 -15.27 8.47 16.31
CA TYR A 474 -14.03 8.25 17.08
C TYR A 474 -12.95 9.28 16.69
N CYS A 475 -13.32 10.55 16.65
CA CYS A 475 -12.44 11.65 16.25
C CYS A 475 -11.70 11.32 14.93
N SER A 476 -12.45 11.00 13.88
CA SER A 476 -11.88 10.55 12.60
C SER A 476 -12.55 11.17 11.39
N CYS A 477 -11.86 11.22 10.27
CA CYS A 477 -12.33 11.73 8.98
C CYS A 477 -11.80 10.90 7.80
N SER A 478 -12.25 11.19 6.59
CA SER A 478 -11.77 10.57 5.35
C SER A 478 -10.26 10.73 5.17
N HIS A 479 -9.64 9.79 4.47
CA HIS A 479 -8.21 9.86 4.11
C HIS A 479 -7.95 10.36 2.69
N GLY A 480 -8.98 10.52 1.87
CA GLY A 480 -8.89 10.95 0.48
C GLY A 480 -10.23 10.94 -0.23
N ALA A 481 -10.20 11.02 -1.56
CA ALA A 481 -11.41 10.97 -2.39
C ALA A 481 -12.09 9.58 -2.38
N GLY A 482 -11.36 8.52 -2.15
CA GLY A 482 -11.85 7.16 -2.34
C GLY A 482 -12.09 6.83 -3.81
N ARG A 483 -11.94 5.59 -4.19
CA ARG A 483 -12.16 5.16 -5.57
C ARG A 483 -13.63 4.89 -5.86
N SER A 484 -14.11 5.33 -7.02
CA SER A 484 -15.45 4.99 -7.56
C SER A 484 -15.43 3.70 -8.39
N MET A 485 -14.23 3.29 -8.85
CA MET A 485 -14.04 2.10 -9.67
C MET A 485 -12.66 1.48 -9.46
N SER A 486 -12.53 0.22 -9.84
CA SER A 486 -11.26 -0.50 -9.77
C SER A 486 -10.23 0.09 -10.74
N ARG A 487 -8.93 -0.14 -10.49
CA ARG A 487 -7.83 0.30 -11.38
C ARG A 487 -8.01 -0.21 -12.81
N ASN A 488 -8.36 -1.46 -12.99
CA ASN A 488 -8.59 -2.06 -14.31
C ASN A 488 -9.78 -1.44 -15.02
N GLN A 489 -10.86 -1.17 -14.30
CA GLN A 489 -12.03 -0.52 -14.87
C GLN A 489 -11.67 0.88 -15.37
N ALA A 490 -10.86 1.63 -14.64
CA ALA A 490 -10.38 2.94 -15.05
C ALA A 490 -9.53 2.87 -16.34
N LYS A 491 -8.61 1.92 -16.44
CA LYS A 491 -7.78 1.70 -17.65
C LYS A 491 -8.60 1.27 -18.87
N ASN A 492 -9.74 0.63 -18.66
CA ASN A 492 -10.63 0.20 -19.75
C ASN A 492 -11.60 1.31 -20.17
N VAL A 493 -11.92 2.25 -19.29
CA VAL A 493 -12.90 3.32 -19.53
C VAL A 493 -12.25 4.58 -20.08
N PHE A 494 -11.04 4.91 -19.60
CA PHE A 494 -10.37 6.16 -19.95
C PHE A 494 -9.22 5.99 -20.94
N THR A 495 -9.03 7.00 -21.77
CA THR A 495 -7.95 7.10 -22.78
C THR A 495 -6.82 7.99 -22.27
N LEU A 496 -5.68 7.99 -22.95
CA LEU A 496 -4.58 8.92 -22.69
C LEU A 496 -5.00 10.38 -22.91
N ASP A 497 -5.88 10.63 -23.88
CA ASP A 497 -6.42 11.97 -24.14
C ASP A 497 -7.31 12.45 -22.98
N ASP A 498 -8.10 11.56 -22.39
CA ASP A 498 -8.86 11.85 -21.17
C ASP A 498 -7.92 12.20 -20.01
N PHE A 499 -6.84 11.47 -19.86
CA PHE A 499 -5.84 11.73 -18.83
C PHE A 499 -5.15 13.09 -19.01
N VAL A 500 -4.72 13.40 -20.22
CA VAL A 500 -4.14 14.71 -20.56
C VAL A 500 -5.10 15.84 -20.26
N ARG A 501 -6.38 15.70 -20.65
CA ARG A 501 -7.43 16.70 -20.41
C ARG A 501 -7.74 16.88 -18.92
N GLN A 502 -7.90 15.79 -18.16
CA GLN A 502 -8.25 15.84 -16.74
C GLN A 502 -7.08 16.27 -15.83
N THR A 503 -5.86 16.20 -16.33
CA THR A 503 -4.64 16.66 -15.64
C THR A 503 -4.05 17.94 -16.25
N GLU A 504 -4.88 18.72 -16.97
CA GLU A 504 -4.48 20.00 -17.53
C GLU A 504 -4.00 20.96 -16.41
N GLY A 505 -2.89 21.64 -16.65
CA GLY A 505 -2.25 22.53 -15.67
C GLY A 505 -1.44 21.85 -14.57
N VAL A 506 -1.30 20.52 -14.62
CA VAL A 506 -0.41 19.76 -13.73
C VAL A 506 0.80 19.23 -14.51
N GLU A 507 1.99 19.58 -14.06
CA GLU A 507 3.24 19.01 -14.58
C GLU A 507 3.45 17.60 -13.99
N CYS A 508 3.22 16.60 -14.81
CA CYS A 508 3.36 15.18 -14.44
C CYS A 508 3.78 14.35 -15.67
N ARG A 509 4.15 13.11 -15.45
CA ARG A 509 4.32 12.16 -16.56
C ARG A 509 2.96 11.81 -17.14
N LYS A 510 2.77 12.10 -18.42
CA LYS A 510 1.53 11.81 -19.15
C LYS A 510 1.71 10.59 -20.04
N ASN A 511 1.56 9.41 -19.45
CA ASN A 511 1.66 8.12 -20.15
C ASN A 511 0.56 7.16 -19.66
N GLU A 512 0.36 6.07 -20.37
CA GLU A 512 -0.68 5.07 -20.10
C GLU A 512 -0.51 4.35 -18.76
N GLU A 513 0.66 4.38 -18.16
CA GLU A 513 0.95 3.73 -16.88
C GLU A 513 0.10 4.29 -15.73
N PHE A 514 -0.27 5.59 -15.81
CA PHE A 514 -1.03 6.30 -14.78
C PHE A 514 -2.52 6.50 -15.08
N LEU A 515 -3.07 5.86 -16.11
CA LEU A 515 -4.50 5.94 -16.45
C LEU A 515 -5.42 5.51 -15.31
N ASP A 516 -4.99 4.58 -14.48
CA ASP A 516 -5.74 4.14 -13.30
C ASP A 516 -5.82 5.19 -12.18
N GLU A 517 -4.98 6.21 -12.23
CA GLU A 517 -4.96 7.33 -11.27
C GLU A 517 -5.65 8.60 -11.81
N ILE A 518 -6.34 8.49 -12.94
CA ILE A 518 -7.12 9.59 -13.53
C ILE A 518 -8.23 10.09 -12.60
N PRO A 519 -8.53 11.39 -12.54
CA PRO A 519 -9.60 11.95 -11.70
C PRO A 519 -10.94 11.20 -11.77
N GLY A 520 -11.40 10.86 -12.97
CA GLY A 520 -12.65 10.13 -13.20
C GLY A 520 -12.73 8.73 -12.58
N ALA A 521 -11.62 8.19 -12.05
CA ALA A 521 -11.59 6.90 -11.34
C ALA A 521 -11.90 7.02 -9.83
N TYR A 522 -12.05 8.25 -9.34
CA TYR A 522 -12.27 8.59 -7.94
C TYR A 522 -13.63 9.25 -7.71
N LYS A 523 -14.14 9.23 -6.48
CA LYS A 523 -15.32 10.02 -6.10
C LYS A 523 -14.99 11.51 -6.21
N PRO A 524 -15.97 12.38 -6.56
CA PRO A 524 -15.76 13.83 -6.50
C PRO A 524 -15.35 14.25 -5.09
N ILE A 525 -14.17 14.84 -4.94
CA ILE A 525 -13.62 15.17 -3.62
C ILE A 525 -14.46 16.20 -2.89
N GLU A 526 -15.13 17.11 -3.60
CA GLU A 526 -16.04 18.10 -3.05
C GLU A 526 -17.26 17.45 -2.37
N GLU A 527 -17.78 16.35 -2.94
CA GLU A 527 -18.85 15.58 -2.32
C GLU A 527 -18.38 14.91 -1.04
N VAL A 528 -17.23 14.27 -1.05
CA VAL A 528 -16.61 13.67 0.14
C VAL A 528 -16.43 14.71 1.25
N MET A 529 -15.98 15.92 0.90
CA MET A 529 -15.80 17.01 1.85
C MET A 529 -17.10 17.55 2.41
N SER A 530 -18.16 17.65 1.59
CA SER A 530 -19.47 18.14 2.03
C SER A 530 -20.14 17.24 3.07
N GLN A 531 -19.86 15.92 3.02
CA GLN A 531 -20.44 14.90 3.90
C GLN A 531 -19.77 14.82 5.28
N GLN A 532 -18.67 15.53 5.51
CA GLN A 532 -17.89 15.49 6.75
C GLN A 532 -17.66 16.88 7.36
N SER A 533 -18.56 17.81 7.12
CA SER A 533 -18.50 19.16 7.69
C SER A 533 -18.61 19.20 9.22
N ASP A 534 -19.14 18.15 9.84
CA ASP A 534 -19.17 17.92 11.28
C ASP A 534 -17.91 17.23 11.84
N LEU A 535 -17.10 16.65 10.98
CA LEU A 535 -15.86 15.95 11.34
C LEU A 535 -14.63 16.88 11.28
N VAL A 536 -14.60 17.77 10.30
CA VAL A 536 -13.44 18.63 10.02
C VAL A 536 -13.83 20.04 9.57
N GLU A 537 -12.91 20.96 9.78
CA GLU A 537 -12.88 22.31 9.20
C GLU A 537 -11.80 22.37 8.11
N VAL A 538 -12.10 23.03 6.99
CA VAL A 538 -11.12 23.23 5.90
C VAL A 538 -10.21 24.40 6.25
N VAL A 539 -8.92 24.14 6.42
CA VAL A 539 -7.86 25.12 6.67
C VAL A 539 -7.26 25.67 5.38
N ALA A 540 -7.07 24.81 4.40
CA ALA A 540 -6.59 25.21 3.09
C ALA A 540 -7.12 24.30 1.98
N THR A 541 -7.47 24.91 0.85
CA THR A 541 -7.81 24.20 -0.39
C THR A 541 -6.62 24.30 -1.33
N LEU A 542 -6.10 23.17 -1.78
CA LEU A 542 -4.89 23.06 -2.55
C LEU A 542 -5.18 22.64 -3.99
N LYS A 543 -4.48 23.24 -4.96
CA LYS A 543 -4.45 22.86 -6.36
C LYS A 543 -3.06 22.34 -6.70
N GLN A 544 -2.96 21.18 -7.27
CA GLN A 544 -1.71 20.60 -7.71
C GLN A 544 -1.15 21.35 -8.92
N VAL A 545 0.17 21.55 -8.95
CA VAL A 545 0.91 22.12 -10.08
C VAL A 545 2.05 21.21 -10.56
N VAL A 546 2.55 20.33 -9.68
CA VAL A 546 3.49 19.26 -10.01
C VAL A 546 3.05 17.97 -9.34
N CYS A 547 3.11 16.85 -10.04
CA CYS A 547 2.88 15.51 -9.46
C CYS A 547 3.92 14.51 -9.95
N VAL A 548 4.58 13.83 -8.99
CA VAL A 548 5.46 12.68 -9.19
C VAL A 548 4.79 11.46 -8.57
N LYS A 549 4.48 10.48 -9.39
CA LYS A 549 3.87 9.21 -8.99
C LYS A 549 4.92 8.13 -8.73
N GLY A 550 4.62 7.24 -7.77
CA GLY A 550 5.47 6.13 -7.43
C GLY A 550 5.26 4.86 -8.26
#